data_a549b4aff3f82d410d8ce5d495874518
#
_entry.id   a549b4aff3f82d410d8ce5d495874518
#
_cell.length_a   1.000
_cell.length_b   1.000
_cell.length_c   1.000
_cell.angle_alpha   90.00
_cell.angle_beta   90.00
_cell.angle_gamma   90.00
#
_symmetry.space_group_name_H-M   'P 1'
#
loop_
_entity.id
_entity.type
_entity.pdbx_description
1 polymer ?
#
loop_
_entity_poly.entity_id
_entity_poly.type
_entity_poly.pdbx_seq_one_letter_code
_entity_poly.pdbx_strand_id
1 'polypeptide(L)'
;WEKMKERTKSKVKDIARDLILLYSKRKQEKGFAYSPDSFMQHELEASFIYEDTPDQMKATADVKTDMENDRPMDRLICGDVGFGKTEVAIRAAFKCVTGGRQAAVLVPTTVLAEQHFRTFKERMSEYPVRIEMLSRFSSAADIRSTLEGLRTGAVDIVIGTHRLISDDVSMKNLGLVVIDEEQRFGVRHKEKFKERFKGIDVLTLSATPIPRTLNMAM
;
A
#
# COMPACT_ATOMS: atom_id res chain seq x y z
N TRP A 1 27.27 24.10 -20.92
CA TRP A 1 27.07 22.69 -20.56
C TRP A 1 27.41 22.45 -19.08
N GLU A 2 28.52 22.95 -18.54
CA GLU A 2 28.91 22.82 -17.14
C GLU A 2 27.90 23.45 -16.15
N LYS A 3 27.45 24.68 -16.39
CA LYS A 3 26.43 25.35 -15.55
C LYS A 3 25.10 24.56 -15.47
N MET A 4 24.72 23.85 -16.54
CA MET A 4 23.51 23.02 -16.55
C MET A 4 23.72 21.73 -15.75
N LYS A 5 24.92 21.16 -15.83
CA LYS A 5 25.34 19.98 -15.06
C LYS A 5 25.42 20.28 -13.57
N GLU A 6 25.95 21.42 -13.18
CA GLU A 6 25.99 21.86 -11.77
C GLU A 6 24.59 22.14 -11.20
N ARG A 7 23.70 22.80 -11.96
CA ARG A 7 22.30 23.02 -11.55
C ARG A 7 21.55 21.71 -11.37
N THR A 8 21.77 20.73 -12.25
CA THR A 8 21.14 19.39 -12.13
C THR A 8 21.68 18.64 -10.92
N LYS A 9 23.00 18.71 -10.69
CA LYS A 9 23.66 18.08 -9.54
C LYS A 9 23.20 18.70 -8.19
N SER A 10 23.01 20.01 -8.15
CA SER A 10 22.46 20.69 -6.97
C SER A 10 21.03 20.27 -6.69
N LYS A 11 20.15 20.27 -7.71
CA LYS A 11 18.75 19.81 -7.56
C LYS A 11 18.65 18.37 -7.09
N VAL A 12 19.50 17.47 -7.62
CA VAL A 12 19.54 16.06 -7.19
C VAL A 12 19.97 15.94 -5.74
N LYS A 13 20.97 16.74 -5.30
CA LYS A 13 21.39 16.76 -3.88
C LYS A 13 20.31 17.29 -2.94
N ASP A 14 19.57 18.31 -3.36
CA ASP A 14 18.47 18.87 -2.57
C ASP A 14 17.32 17.87 -2.42
N ILE A 15 16.94 17.19 -3.53
CA ILE A 15 15.94 16.12 -3.51
C ILE A 15 16.40 14.93 -2.63
N ALA A 16 17.68 14.53 -2.73
CA ALA A 16 18.22 13.46 -1.89
C ALA A 16 18.21 13.84 -0.40
N ARG A 17 18.55 15.08 -0.07
CA ARG A 17 18.51 15.60 1.32
C ARG A 17 17.08 15.59 1.87
N ASP A 18 16.11 16.06 1.11
CA ASP A 18 14.71 16.08 1.50
C ASP A 18 14.16 14.66 1.69
N LEU A 19 14.52 13.72 0.82
CA LEU A 19 14.18 12.31 0.95
C LEU A 19 14.79 11.71 2.23
N ILE A 20 16.08 11.94 2.50
CA ILE A 20 16.75 11.45 3.71
C ILE A 20 16.09 12.01 4.98
N LEU A 21 15.73 13.30 4.98
CA LEU A 21 15.01 13.93 6.08
C LEU A 21 13.61 13.32 6.29
N LEU A 22 12.89 13.04 5.20
CA LEU A 22 11.57 12.37 5.26
C LEU A 22 11.70 10.94 5.79
N TYR A 23 12.68 10.18 5.33
CA TYR A 23 12.94 8.81 5.82
C TYR A 23 13.38 8.81 7.29
N SER A 24 14.23 9.76 7.71
CA SER A 24 14.68 9.84 9.09
C SER A 24 13.54 10.21 10.06
N LYS A 25 12.66 11.13 9.64
CA LYS A 25 11.45 11.47 10.42
C LYS A 25 10.51 10.28 10.54
N ARG A 26 10.29 9.53 9.45
CA ARG A 26 9.43 8.36 9.46
C ARG A 26 9.95 7.23 10.35
N LYS A 27 11.28 7.03 10.40
CA LYS A 27 11.91 6.08 11.32
C LYS A 27 11.75 6.42 12.80
N GLN A 28 11.44 7.67 13.13
CA GLN A 28 11.22 8.13 14.51
C GLN A 28 9.73 8.10 14.92
N GLU A 29 8.81 7.91 13.96
CA GLU A 29 7.38 7.79 14.24
C GLU A 29 7.09 6.39 14.80
N LYS A 30 6.18 6.33 15.78
CA LYS A 30 5.63 5.06 16.25
C LYS A 30 4.52 4.62 15.31
N GLY A 31 4.65 3.41 14.80
CA GLY A 31 3.61 2.71 14.04
C GLY A 31 2.68 1.91 14.96
N PHE A 32 1.83 1.14 14.33
CA PHE A 32 0.99 0.16 15.02
C PHE A 32 1.61 -1.22 14.85
N ALA A 33 2.02 -1.85 15.95
CA ALA A 33 2.53 -3.22 15.93
C ALA A 33 1.35 -4.21 15.92
N TYR A 34 1.22 -4.96 14.83
CA TYR A 34 0.21 -6.02 14.72
C TYR A 34 0.62 -7.24 15.53
N SER A 35 -0.36 -7.98 16.02
CA SER A 35 -0.12 -9.26 16.66
C SER A 35 0.40 -10.31 15.66
N PRO A 36 1.11 -11.35 16.12
CA PRO A 36 1.42 -12.51 15.28
C PRO A 36 0.17 -13.09 14.60
N ASP A 37 0.38 -13.88 13.57
CA ASP A 37 -0.70 -14.40 12.75
C ASP A 37 -1.72 -15.18 13.60
N SER A 38 -3.00 -14.86 13.36
CA SER A 38 -4.12 -15.60 13.96
C SER A 38 -4.41 -16.89 13.17
N PHE A 39 -5.24 -17.75 13.76
CA PHE A 39 -5.76 -18.93 13.07
C PHE A 39 -6.42 -18.57 11.72
N MET A 40 -7.21 -17.49 11.69
CA MET A 40 -7.87 -17.02 10.45
C MET A 40 -6.87 -16.60 9.37
N GLN A 41 -5.71 -16.05 9.75
CA GLN A 41 -4.64 -15.71 8.81
C GLN A 41 -4.07 -16.97 8.14
N HIS A 42 -3.79 -17.99 8.94
CA HIS A 42 -3.29 -19.27 8.42
C HIS A 42 -4.33 -19.98 7.55
N GLU A 43 -5.60 -19.93 7.93
CA GLU A 43 -6.71 -20.50 7.15
C GLU A 43 -6.86 -19.82 5.79
N LEU A 44 -6.84 -18.46 5.76
CA LEU A 44 -6.85 -17.70 4.52
C LEU A 44 -5.69 -18.11 3.60
N GLU A 45 -4.48 -18.17 4.15
CA GLU A 45 -3.28 -18.49 3.38
C GLU A 45 -3.30 -19.93 2.86
N ALA A 46 -3.84 -20.86 3.63
CA ALA A 46 -4.01 -22.25 3.21
C ALA A 46 -5.10 -22.42 2.12
N SER A 47 -6.02 -21.47 1.99
CA SER A 47 -7.07 -21.49 0.97
C SER A 47 -6.59 -21.06 -0.43
N PHE A 48 -5.37 -20.54 -0.55
CA PHE A 48 -4.85 -20.10 -1.83
C PHE A 48 -4.56 -21.28 -2.74
N ILE A 49 -5.01 -21.19 -4.00
CA ILE A 49 -5.00 -22.30 -4.97
C ILE A 49 -3.58 -22.67 -5.41
N TYR A 50 -2.67 -21.72 -5.41
CA TYR A 50 -1.31 -21.90 -5.89
C TYR A 50 -0.33 -21.94 -4.71
N GLU A 51 0.63 -22.86 -4.79
CA GLU A 51 1.75 -22.88 -3.86
C GLU A 51 2.65 -21.67 -4.06
N ASP A 52 3.06 -21.06 -2.95
CA ASP A 52 3.98 -19.94 -2.99
C ASP A 52 5.36 -20.34 -3.46
N THR A 53 5.97 -19.52 -4.29
CA THR A 53 7.40 -19.63 -4.59
C THR A 53 8.23 -19.26 -3.35
N PRO A 54 9.50 -19.73 -3.25
CA PRO A 54 10.38 -19.33 -2.14
C PRO A 54 10.49 -17.81 -1.93
N ASP A 55 10.49 -17.05 -3.03
CA ASP A 55 10.57 -15.58 -2.99
C ASP A 55 9.26 -14.95 -2.50
N GLN A 56 8.10 -15.50 -2.86
CA GLN A 56 6.81 -15.06 -2.33
C GLN A 56 6.68 -15.36 -0.84
N MET A 57 7.11 -16.54 -0.39
CA MET A 57 7.16 -16.88 1.04
C MET A 57 8.04 -15.91 1.82
N LYS A 58 9.23 -15.63 1.29
CA LYS A 58 10.15 -14.67 1.90
C LYS A 58 9.56 -13.27 1.95
N ALA A 59 9.02 -12.76 0.85
CA ALA A 59 8.41 -11.45 0.78
C ALA A 59 7.23 -11.32 1.76
N THR A 60 6.41 -12.36 1.89
CA THR A 60 5.29 -12.41 2.84
C THR A 60 5.79 -12.38 4.29
N ALA A 61 6.80 -13.19 4.61
CA ALA A 61 7.40 -13.24 5.95
C ALA A 61 8.02 -11.89 6.33
N ASP A 62 8.74 -11.26 5.41
CA ASP A 62 9.35 -9.95 5.60
C ASP A 62 8.29 -8.85 5.86
N VAL A 63 7.19 -8.84 5.10
CA VAL A 63 6.07 -7.90 5.29
C VAL A 63 5.42 -8.09 6.65
N LYS A 64 5.13 -9.33 7.03
CA LYS A 64 4.53 -9.63 8.34
C LYS A 64 5.43 -9.21 9.49
N THR A 65 6.74 -9.48 9.38
CA THR A 65 7.74 -9.07 10.37
C THR A 65 7.77 -7.55 10.52
N ASP A 66 7.73 -6.81 9.42
CA ASP A 66 7.69 -5.35 9.48
C ASP A 66 6.40 -4.85 10.13
N MET A 67 5.24 -5.42 9.79
CA MET A 67 3.95 -5.05 10.38
C MET A 67 3.86 -5.36 11.89
N GLU A 68 4.60 -6.34 12.38
CA GLU A 68 4.67 -6.71 13.79
C GLU A 68 5.63 -5.83 14.61
N ASN A 69 6.41 -4.97 13.96
CA ASN A 69 7.26 -3.98 14.61
C ASN A 69 6.48 -2.72 15.01
N ASP A 70 7.00 -2.00 15.99
CA ASP A 70 6.45 -0.71 16.44
C ASP A 70 6.81 0.48 15.54
N ARG A 71 7.47 0.23 14.41
CA ARG A 71 7.85 1.23 13.40
C ARG A 71 7.02 1.06 12.15
N PRO A 72 6.55 2.16 11.54
CA PRO A 72 5.78 2.08 10.31
C PRO A 72 6.59 1.41 9.20
N MET A 73 6.02 0.37 8.60
CA MET A 73 6.60 -0.30 7.45
C MET A 73 6.69 0.66 6.25
N ASP A 74 7.80 0.60 5.52
CA ASP A 74 7.95 1.21 4.19
C ASP A 74 8.69 0.22 3.29
N ARG A 75 7.95 -0.72 2.73
CA ARG A 75 8.51 -1.85 1.99
C ARG A 75 8.11 -1.81 0.52
N LEU A 76 9.10 -2.02 -0.32
CA LEU A 76 8.92 -2.19 -1.76
C LEU A 76 9.09 -3.67 -2.13
N ILE A 77 8.09 -4.23 -2.80
CA ILE A 77 8.15 -5.55 -3.44
C ILE A 77 8.28 -5.35 -4.94
N CYS A 78 9.41 -5.81 -5.48
CA CYS A 78 9.66 -5.86 -6.92
C CYS A 78 9.53 -7.29 -7.44
N GLY A 79 8.82 -7.46 -8.54
CA GLY A 79 8.68 -8.75 -9.21
C GLY A 79 7.98 -8.57 -10.55
N ASP A 80 8.20 -9.47 -11.48
CA ASP A 80 7.59 -9.41 -12.80
C ASP A 80 6.06 -9.44 -12.78
N VAL A 81 5.44 -9.12 -13.90
CA VAL A 81 3.99 -9.24 -14.06
C VAL A 81 3.59 -10.72 -13.91
N GLY A 82 2.58 -10.99 -13.09
CA GLY A 82 2.16 -12.36 -12.81
C GLY A 82 2.92 -13.06 -11.66
N PHE A 83 3.91 -12.41 -11.04
CA PHE A 83 4.68 -12.97 -9.91
C PHE A 83 3.89 -13.09 -8.59
N GLY A 84 2.59 -12.83 -8.59
CA GLY A 84 1.76 -12.98 -7.39
C GLY A 84 1.95 -11.90 -6.33
N LYS A 85 2.49 -10.72 -6.65
CA LYS A 85 2.61 -9.57 -5.72
C LYS A 85 1.29 -9.23 -5.03
N THR A 86 0.18 -9.38 -5.74
CA THR A 86 -1.16 -9.14 -5.21
C THR A 86 -1.51 -10.09 -4.05
N GLU A 87 -1.04 -11.35 -4.08
CA GLU A 87 -1.28 -12.32 -3.00
C GLU A 87 -0.58 -11.87 -1.71
N VAL A 88 0.63 -11.29 -1.82
CA VAL A 88 1.32 -10.70 -0.64
C VAL A 88 0.53 -9.50 -0.09
N ALA A 89 -0.01 -8.66 -0.97
CA ALA A 89 -0.83 -7.52 -0.55
C ALA A 89 -2.14 -7.95 0.12
N ILE A 90 -2.78 -9.02 -0.36
CA ILE A 90 -3.99 -9.60 0.24
C ILE A 90 -3.71 -10.08 1.66
N ARG A 91 -2.61 -10.82 1.86
CA ARG A 91 -2.19 -11.29 3.19
C ARG A 91 -1.92 -10.13 4.16
N ALA A 92 -1.22 -9.11 3.70
CA ALA A 92 -0.96 -7.90 4.49
C ALA A 92 -2.25 -7.15 4.85
N ALA A 93 -3.16 -6.98 3.88
CA ALA A 93 -4.44 -6.32 4.10
C ALA A 93 -5.33 -7.11 5.08
N PHE A 94 -5.36 -8.43 4.97
CA PHE A 94 -6.11 -9.28 5.89
C PHE A 94 -5.53 -9.21 7.32
N LYS A 95 -4.21 -9.25 7.47
CA LYS A 95 -3.53 -9.04 8.76
C LYS A 95 -3.87 -7.68 9.37
N CYS A 96 -3.92 -6.64 8.54
CA CYS A 96 -4.32 -5.30 8.96
C CYS A 96 -5.76 -5.27 9.49
N VAL A 97 -6.70 -5.88 8.78
CA VAL A 97 -8.13 -5.91 9.14
C VAL A 97 -8.36 -6.76 10.39
N THR A 98 -7.76 -7.94 10.49
CA THR A 98 -7.86 -8.77 11.69
C THR A 98 -7.23 -8.12 12.92
N GLY A 99 -6.27 -7.21 12.72
CA GLY A 99 -5.72 -6.33 13.75
C GLY A 99 -6.61 -5.13 14.11
N GLY A 100 -7.84 -5.05 13.56
CA GLY A 100 -8.81 -3.98 13.85
C GLY A 100 -8.51 -2.66 13.16
N ARG A 101 -7.73 -2.67 12.06
CA ARG A 101 -7.37 -1.49 11.27
C ARG A 101 -7.95 -1.57 9.87
N GLN A 102 -8.06 -0.42 9.22
CA GLN A 102 -8.50 -0.32 7.83
C GLN A 102 -7.31 -0.36 6.87
N ALA A 103 -7.50 -0.95 5.69
CA ALA A 103 -6.51 -0.98 4.62
C ALA A 103 -7.00 -0.21 3.39
N ALA A 104 -6.09 0.49 2.73
CA ALA A 104 -6.34 1.17 1.47
C ALA A 104 -5.44 0.61 0.37
N VAL A 105 -6.01 0.25 -0.77
CA VAL A 105 -5.27 -0.25 -1.94
C VAL A 105 -5.38 0.76 -3.06
N LEU A 106 -4.27 1.39 -3.38
CA LEU A 106 -4.18 2.42 -4.38
C LEU A 106 -3.59 1.88 -5.67
N VAL A 107 -4.29 2.10 -6.76
CA VAL A 107 -3.90 1.66 -8.10
C VAL A 107 -4.01 2.79 -9.12
N PRO A 108 -3.21 2.77 -10.20
CA PRO A 108 -3.16 3.89 -11.15
C PRO A 108 -4.37 4.00 -12.06
N THR A 109 -5.11 2.91 -12.30
CA THR A 109 -6.23 2.88 -13.25
C THR A 109 -7.48 2.24 -12.66
N THR A 110 -8.64 2.60 -13.19
CA THR A 110 -9.91 2.02 -12.78
C THR A 110 -10.05 0.55 -13.16
N VAL A 111 -9.39 0.13 -14.24
CA VAL A 111 -9.35 -1.28 -14.65
C VAL A 111 -8.61 -2.12 -13.61
N LEU A 112 -7.45 -1.65 -13.15
CA LEU A 112 -6.71 -2.31 -12.08
C LEU A 112 -7.48 -2.29 -10.76
N ALA A 113 -8.20 -1.19 -10.45
CA ALA A 113 -9.06 -1.14 -9.27
C ALA A 113 -10.13 -2.24 -9.30
N GLU A 114 -10.78 -2.43 -10.42
CA GLU A 114 -11.78 -3.49 -10.62
C GLU A 114 -11.17 -4.89 -10.49
N GLN A 115 -10.00 -5.12 -11.08
CA GLN A 115 -9.29 -6.40 -10.97
C GLN A 115 -8.92 -6.71 -9.52
N HIS A 116 -8.30 -5.76 -8.81
CA HIS A 116 -7.97 -5.93 -7.40
C HIS A 116 -9.22 -6.14 -6.55
N PHE A 117 -10.27 -5.37 -6.80
CA PHE A 117 -11.52 -5.49 -6.06
C PHE A 117 -12.13 -6.89 -6.16
N ARG A 118 -12.18 -7.45 -7.37
CA ARG A 118 -12.67 -8.83 -7.59
C ARG A 118 -11.78 -9.84 -6.88
N THR A 119 -10.46 -9.74 -7.07
CA THR A 119 -9.51 -10.68 -6.46
C THR A 119 -9.57 -10.64 -4.93
N PHE A 120 -9.61 -9.46 -4.33
CA PHE A 120 -9.73 -9.31 -2.88
C PHE A 120 -11.06 -9.87 -2.36
N LYS A 121 -12.18 -9.58 -3.03
CA LYS A 121 -13.50 -10.13 -2.66
C LYS A 121 -13.53 -11.65 -2.77
N GLU A 122 -12.97 -12.20 -3.83
CA GLU A 122 -12.91 -13.65 -4.04
C GLU A 122 -12.09 -14.32 -2.94
N ARG A 123 -10.88 -13.81 -2.64
CA ARG A 123 -9.99 -14.38 -1.63
C ARG A 123 -10.54 -14.27 -0.20
N MET A 124 -11.31 -13.25 0.09
CA MET A 124 -11.86 -12.99 1.41
C MET A 124 -13.37 -13.29 1.52
N SER A 125 -13.94 -14.03 0.57
CA SER A 125 -15.40 -14.30 0.50
C SER A 125 -15.94 -15.01 1.73
N GLU A 126 -15.13 -15.86 2.37
CA GLU A 126 -15.52 -16.64 3.56
C GLU A 126 -15.36 -15.85 4.87
N TYR A 127 -14.86 -14.61 4.80
CA TYR A 127 -14.57 -13.79 5.98
C TYR A 127 -15.49 -12.57 6.06
N PRO A 128 -15.86 -12.11 7.26
CA PRO A 128 -16.71 -10.93 7.44
C PRO A 128 -15.92 -9.62 7.21
N VAL A 129 -15.27 -9.50 6.06
CA VAL A 129 -14.49 -8.32 5.65
C VAL A 129 -15.27 -7.53 4.62
N ARG A 130 -15.56 -6.27 4.93
CA ARG A 130 -16.25 -5.38 4.02
C ARG A 130 -15.26 -4.65 3.12
N ILE A 131 -15.28 -5.00 1.82
CA ILE A 131 -14.42 -4.43 0.79
C ILE A 131 -15.25 -3.56 -0.13
N GLU A 132 -14.84 -2.31 -0.32
CA GLU A 132 -15.50 -1.35 -1.21
C GLU A 132 -14.53 -0.79 -2.25
N MET A 133 -15.06 -0.36 -3.37
CA MET A 133 -14.29 0.28 -4.43
C MET A 133 -14.68 1.75 -4.57
N LEU A 134 -13.68 2.63 -4.58
CA LEU A 134 -13.88 4.05 -4.78
C LEU A 134 -13.27 4.48 -6.13
N SER A 135 -14.10 4.61 -7.15
CA SER A 135 -13.69 4.99 -8.50
C SER A 135 -14.60 6.08 -9.07
N ARG A 136 -14.17 6.69 -10.17
CA ARG A 136 -14.99 7.69 -10.89
C ARG A 136 -16.24 7.11 -11.55
N PHE A 137 -16.34 5.78 -11.63
CA PHE A 137 -17.50 5.09 -12.20
C PHE A 137 -18.51 4.64 -11.14
N SER A 138 -18.18 4.79 -9.87
CA SER A 138 -19.12 4.52 -8.78
C SER A 138 -20.24 5.57 -8.80
N SER A 139 -21.46 5.14 -8.49
CA SER A 139 -22.58 6.08 -8.40
C SER A 139 -22.38 7.06 -7.24
N ALA A 140 -23.04 8.22 -7.30
CA ALA A 140 -22.97 9.20 -6.21
C ALA A 140 -23.48 8.65 -4.87
N ALA A 141 -24.41 7.69 -4.92
CA ALA A 141 -24.94 7.00 -3.74
C ALA A 141 -23.89 6.05 -3.14
N ASP A 142 -23.23 5.24 -4.00
CA ASP A 142 -22.18 4.32 -3.57
C ASP A 142 -20.97 5.07 -3.00
N ILE A 143 -20.57 6.16 -3.64
CA ILE A 143 -19.48 7.01 -3.12
C ILE A 143 -19.81 7.51 -1.72
N ARG A 144 -21.02 8.05 -1.50
CA ARG A 144 -21.43 8.53 -0.17
C ARG A 144 -21.45 7.42 0.86
N SER A 145 -22.01 6.26 0.51
CA SER A 145 -22.06 5.08 1.38
C SER A 145 -20.67 4.59 1.76
N THR A 146 -19.75 4.52 0.77
CA THR A 146 -18.36 4.11 0.99
C THR A 146 -17.61 5.11 1.87
N LEU A 147 -17.74 6.41 1.61
CA LEU A 147 -17.11 7.46 2.41
C LEU A 147 -17.58 7.43 3.87
N GLU A 148 -18.88 7.27 4.09
CA GLU A 148 -19.44 7.14 5.44
C GLU A 148 -18.98 5.84 6.11
N GLY A 149 -18.94 4.73 5.38
CA GLY A 149 -18.40 3.46 5.87
C GLY A 149 -16.92 3.55 6.28
N LEU A 150 -16.10 4.28 5.53
CA LEU A 150 -14.69 4.53 5.87
C LEU A 150 -14.57 5.39 7.14
N ARG A 151 -15.38 6.44 7.24
CA ARG A 151 -15.37 7.36 8.38
C ARG A 151 -15.83 6.69 9.68
N THR A 152 -16.78 5.79 9.61
CA THR A 152 -17.30 5.05 10.77
C THR A 152 -16.49 3.80 11.12
N GLY A 153 -15.67 3.31 10.20
CA GLY A 153 -14.94 2.05 10.31
C GLY A 153 -15.76 0.83 9.94
N ALA A 154 -16.89 1.01 9.25
CA ALA A 154 -17.73 -0.08 8.74
C ALA A 154 -17.22 -0.67 7.42
N VAL A 155 -16.29 -0.02 6.74
CA VAL A 155 -15.56 -0.52 5.58
C VAL A 155 -14.14 -0.85 6.03
N ASP A 156 -13.71 -2.08 5.82
CA ASP A 156 -12.41 -2.59 6.27
C ASP A 156 -11.32 -2.34 5.23
N ILE A 157 -11.63 -2.59 3.96
CA ILE A 157 -10.70 -2.41 2.85
C ILE A 157 -11.34 -1.54 1.78
N VAL A 158 -10.61 -0.53 1.33
CA VAL A 158 -11.02 0.28 0.19
C VAL A 158 -10.00 0.19 -0.92
N ILE A 159 -10.47 -0.06 -2.15
CA ILE A 159 -9.65 -0.15 -3.35
C ILE A 159 -10.03 0.99 -4.28
N GLY A 160 -9.04 1.71 -4.80
CA GLY A 160 -9.36 2.82 -5.69
C GLY A 160 -8.15 3.46 -6.33
N THR A 161 -8.43 4.50 -7.14
CA THR A 161 -7.42 5.27 -7.82
C THR A 161 -7.04 6.51 -6.99
N HIS A 162 -6.44 7.53 -7.63
CA HIS A 162 -6.15 8.83 -7.01
C HIS A 162 -7.33 9.44 -6.24
N ARG A 163 -8.56 8.99 -6.45
CA ARG A 163 -9.75 9.38 -5.68
C ARG A 163 -9.60 9.12 -4.17
N LEU A 164 -8.84 8.07 -3.80
CA LEU A 164 -8.57 7.75 -2.38
C LEU A 164 -7.75 8.83 -1.66
N ILE A 165 -7.06 9.69 -2.40
CA ILE A 165 -6.22 10.76 -1.84
C ILE A 165 -6.97 12.08 -1.73
N SER A 166 -8.21 12.15 -2.17
CA SER A 166 -8.99 13.37 -2.09
C SER A 166 -9.30 13.74 -0.65
N ASP A 167 -9.41 15.03 -0.38
CA ASP A 167 -9.48 15.57 0.98
C ASP A 167 -10.77 15.17 1.74
N ASP A 168 -11.82 14.80 1.01
CA ASP A 168 -13.09 14.29 1.55
C ASP A 168 -13.06 12.81 1.97
N VAL A 169 -11.98 12.07 1.64
CA VAL A 169 -11.81 10.68 2.08
C VAL A 169 -11.17 10.68 3.47
N SER A 170 -11.92 10.30 4.47
CA SER A 170 -11.47 10.13 5.85
C SER A 170 -11.65 8.69 6.29
N MET A 171 -10.63 8.10 6.88
CA MET A 171 -10.65 6.73 7.42
C MET A 171 -10.45 6.80 8.93
N LYS A 172 -11.26 6.03 9.67
CA LYS A 172 -11.30 6.07 11.12
C LYS A 172 -9.98 5.63 11.75
N ASN A 173 -9.43 4.54 11.26
CA ASN A 173 -8.24 3.90 11.82
C ASN A 173 -7.42 3.19 10.74
N LEU A 174 -7.03 3.93 9.69
CA LEU A 174 -6.16 3.42 8.64
C LEU A 174 -4.86 2.87 9.23
N GLY A 175 -4.49 1.64 8.87
CA GLY A 175 -3.28 0.98 9.34
C GLY A 175 -2.33 0.57 8.22
N LEU A 176 -2.86 0.31 7.01
CA LEU A 176 -2.05 -0.12 5.87
C LEU A 176 -2.46 0.61 4.60
N VAL A 177 -1.48 1.04 3.83
CA VAL A 177 -1.64 1.51 2.45
C VAL A 177 -0.83 0.63 1.52
N VAL A 178 -1.50 -0.01 0.58
CA VAL A 178 -0.87 -0.72 -0.53
C VAL A 178 -0.87 0.18 -1.76
N ILE A 179 0.27 0.35 -2.40
CA ILE A 179 0.42 1.16 -3.62
C ILE A 179 0.90 0.24 -4.73
N ASP A 180 0.06 -0.01 -5.72
CA ASP A 180 0.45 -0.79 -6.89
C ASP A 180 0.91 0.13 -8.04
N GLU A 181 2.01 -0.25 -8.70
CA GLU A 181 2.61 0.51 -9.80
C GLU A 181 2.88 1.99 -9.48
N GLU A 182 3.53 2.26 -8.35
CA GLU A 182 3.84 3.62 -7.87
C GLU A 182 4.45 4.55 -8.93
N GLN A 183 5.23 4.00 -9.88
CA GLN A 183 5.87 4.75 -10.95
C GLN A 183 4.88 5.46 -11.88
N ARG A 184 3.63 5.03 -11.92
CA ARG A 184 2.55 5.65 -12.71
C ARG A 184 1.89 6.84 -12.02
N PHE A 185 2.20 7.08 -10.74
CA PHE A 185 1.71 8.25 -10.01
C PHE A 185 2.66 9.44 -10.18
N GLY A 186 2.09 10.62 -10.43
CA GLY A 186 2.89 11.85 -10.54
C GLY A 186 3.52 12.28 -9.20
N VAL A 187 4.59 13.06 -9.27
CA VAL A 187 5.38 13.54 -8.09
C VAL A 187 4.48 14.19 -7.03
N ARG A 188 3.55 15.05 -7.42
CA ARG A 188 2.61 15.72 -6.48
C ARG A 188 1.73 14.75 -5.70
N HIS A 189 1.33 13.64 -6.32
CA HIS A 189 0.54 12.60 -5.64
C HIS A 189 1.38 11.87 -4.60
N LYS A 190 2.65 11.60 -4.92
CA LYS A 190 3.59 10.95 -4.00
C LYS A 190 3.87 11.79 -2.75
N GLU A 191 4.00 13.10 -2.91
CA GLU A 191 4.18 14.03 -1.78
C GLU A 191 2.95 14.05 -0.88
N LYS A 192 1.74 14.19 -1.46
CA LYS A 192 0.48 14.12 -0.71
C LYS A 192 0.32 12.78 0.04
N PHE A 193 0.77 11.67 -0.56
CA PHE A 193 0.79 10.37 0.10
C PHE A 193 1.64 10.36 1.34
N LYS A 194 2.88 10.81 1.21
CA LYS A 194 3.85 10.79 2.31
C LYS A 194 3.41 11.65 3.50
N GLU A 195 2.76 12.77 3.24
CA GLU A 195 2.22 13.64 4.28
C GLU A 195 0.99 13.04 4.96
N ARG A 196 0.09 12.43 4.18
CA ARG A 196 -1.21 11.94 4.67
C ARG A 196 -1.08 10.62 5.44
N PHE A 197 -0.10 9.79 5.11
CA PHE A 197 0.08 8.47 5.67
C PHE A 197 1.27 8.37 6.64
N LYS A 198 1.52 9.44 7.40
CA LYS A 198 2.50 9.41 8.49
C LYS A 198 2.09 8.40 9.55
N GLY A 199 3.05 7.60 10.02
CA GLY A 199 2.80 6.60 11.05
C GLY A 199 1.99 5.38 10.59
N ILE A 200 1.72 5.23 9.27
CA ILE A 200 0.95 4.14 8.68
C ILE A 200 1.89 3.26 7.85
N ASP A 201 1.64 1.95 7.89
CA ASP A 201 2.37 1.00 7.07
C ASP A 201 2.12 1.23 5.58
N VAL A 202 3.19 1.25 4.80
CA VAL A 202 3.13 1.39 3.34
C VAL A 202 3.82 0.21 2.68
N LEU A 203 3.07 -0.49 1.84
CA LEU A 203 3.53 -1.57 1.00
C LEU A 203 3.44 -1.15 -0.46
N THR A 204 4.56 -1.01 -1.12
CA THR A 204 4.62 -0.65 -2.55
C THR A 204 4.89 -1.88 -3.39
N LEU A 205 4.10 -2.08 -4.44
CA LEU A 205 4.28 -3.14 -5.43
C LEU A 205 4.75 -2.53 -6.74
N SER A 206 5.77 -3.11 -7.37
CA SER A 206 6.29 -2.65 -8.65
C SER A 206 6.68 -3.82 -9.55
N ALA A 207 6.39 -3.69 -10.85
CA ALA A 207 6.86 -4.63 -11.87
C ALA A 207 8.25 -4.25 -12.41
N THR A 208 8.68 -3.00 -12.23
CA THR A 208 9.97 -2.53 -12.72
C THR A 208 10.98 -2.47 -11.58
N PRO A 209 12.16 -3.11 -11.72
CA PRO A 209 13.23 -2.92 -10.78
C PRO A 209 13.64 -1.44 -10.76
N ILE A 210 13.96 -0.91 -9.59
CA ILE A 210 14.51 0.45 -9.46
C ILE A 210 15.76 0.53 -10.34
N PRO A 211 15.88 1.51 -11.25
CA PRO A 211 17.07 1.66 -12.07
C PRO A 211 18.32 1.68 -11.20
N ARG A 212 19.37 0.94 -11.58
CA ARG A 212 20.66 0.85 -10.83
C ARG A 212 21.25 2.24 -10.49
N THR A 213 20.92 3.25 -11.27
CA THR A 213 21.32 4.64 -11.04
C THR A 213 20.80 5.26 -9.75
N LEU A 214 19.70 4.76 -9.19
CA LEU A 214 19.21 5.20 -7.88
C LEU A 214 19.84 4.41 -6.72
N ASN A 215 20.27 3.19 -6.97
CA ASN A 215 20.95 2.35 -5.98
C ASN A 215 22.43 2.77 -5.76
N MET A 216 23.00 3.57 -6.66
CA MET A 216 24.36 4.14 -6.52
C MET A 216 24.35 5.51 -5.83
N ALA A 217 23.19 6.08 -5.51
CA ALA A 217 23.03 7.38 -4.83
C ALA A 217 22.64 7.23 -3.35
N MET A 218 22.49 5.98 -2.87
CA MET A 218 22.36 5.61 -1.46
C MET A 218 23.66 5.00 -0.94
#